data_fc2c439adb289bbdabb0f5dadd15bad8
#
_entry.id   fc2c439adb289bbdabb0f5dadd15bad8
#
_cell.length_a   1.000
_cell.length_b   1.000
_cell.length_c   1.000
_cell.angle_alpha   90.00
_cell.angle_beta   90.00
_cell.angle_gamma   90.00
#
_symmetry.space_group_name_H-M   'P 1'
#
loop_
_entity.id
_entity.type
_entity.pdbx_description
1 polymer ?
#
loop_
_entity_poly.entity_id
_entity_poly.type
_entity_poly.pdbx_seq_one_letter_code
_entity_poly.pdbx_strand_id
1 'polypeptide(L)'
;GMIVLTGNQNVGKTTFFSAMTTGIEGAFLEGQTLNPADKDSVLSAVSHWIVELGELDSTFKKADIAQLKAFVTKNKDTVRRPYARKESSFPRRTVFAGTVNDFQFLHDITGNRRFWPIDVDSITMDLTLDYQQLWAEVKTWYESGEKWFLNKQELDNLNQYSEQFMVNDPDIEALLVNYPFTGCTQWKPELMRDICRCLFIDNPTKAQTMKLANAIRKYNGGQKTQKSNQGGRHFVPDLDAINLASGIATSTSMSPSGVVPVAPKAQSHQLF
;
A
#
# COMPACT_ATOMS: atom_id res chain seq x y z
N GLY A 1 -7.66 -7.64 7.65
CA GLY A 1 -7.17 -6.29 7.34
C GLY A 1 -6.91 -5.45 8.57
N MET A 2 -6.36 -4.30 8.36
CA MET A 2 -5.97 -3.34 9.39
C MET A 2 -6.43 -1.95 8.95
N ILE A 3 -7.18 -1.25 9.78
CA ILE A 3 -7.53 0.15 9.53
C ILE A 3 -6.28 1.01 9.69
N VAL A 4 -6.06 1.94 8.78
CA VAL A 4 -4.96 2.90 8.81
C VAL A 4 -5.53 4.31 8.69
N LEU A 5 -5.46 5.10 9.77
CA LEU A 5 -5.86 6.50 9.74
C LEU A 5 -4.70 7.34 9.19
N THR A 6 -4.95 8.07 8.11
CA THR A 6 -4.01 9.03 7.53
C THR A 6 -4.52 10.45 7.75
N GLY A 7 -3.63 11.40 7.89
CA GLY A 7 -3.98 12.81 8.10
C GLY A 7 -2.96 13.53 8.97
N ASN A 8 -3.13 14.83 9.15
CA ASN A 8 -2.20 15.67 9.87
C ASN A 8 -1.90 15.18 11.29
N GLN A 9 -0.73 15.56 11.80
CA GLN A 9 -0.37 15.28 13.18
C GLN A 9 -1.36 15.99 14.14
N ASN A 10 -1.61 15.36 15.30
CA ASN A 10 -2.49 15.90 16.38
C ASN A 10 -3.99 15.98 16.05
N VAL A 11 -4.48 15.32 15.01
CA VAL A 11 -5.93 15.25 14.72
C VAL A 11 -6.69 14.21 15.55
N GLY A 12 -6.00 13.50 16.48
CA GLY A 12 -6.64 12.55 17.41
C GLY A 12 -6.66 11.09 16.96
N LYS A 13 -5.87 10.68 15.95
CA LYS A 13 -5.84 9.31 15.39
C LYS A 13 -5.62 8.23 16.45
N THR A 14 -4.56 8.36 17.23
CA THR A 14 -4.25 7.43 18.34
C THR A 14 -5.31 7.45 19.43
N THR A 15 -5.79 8.65 19.79
CA THR A 15 -6.86 8.81 20.79
C THR A 15 -8.13 8.08 20.37
N PHE A 16 -8.47 8.10 19.10
CA PHE A 16 -9.63 7.37 18.56
C PHE A 16 -9.54 5.85 18.84
N PHE A 17 -8.40 5.23 18.58
CA PHE A 17 -8.23 3.81 18.86
C PHE A 17 -8.17 3.50 20.36
N SER A 18 -7.50 4.36 21.13
CA SER A 18 -7.43 4.23 22.59
C SER A 18 -8.80 4.28 23.24
N ALA A 19 -9.66 5.18 22.79
CA ALA A 19 -11.01 5.37 23.33
C ALA A 19 -11.87 4.10 23.23
N MET A 20 -11.70 3.28 22.19
CA MET A 20 -12.44 2.04 22.02
C MET A 20 -12.20 1.02 23.15
N THR A 21 -11.14 1.18 23.91
CA THR A 21 -10.79 0.29 25.03
C THR A 21 -10.96 0.97 26.39
N THR A 22 -11.65 2.10 26.43
CA THR A 22 -11.91 2.84 27.67
C THR A 22 -12.56 1.92 28.71
N GLY A 23 -12.00 1.88 29.92
CA GLY A 23 -12.46 1.03 31.02
C GLY A 23 -11.92 -0.40 30.99
N ILE A 24 -11.08 -0.78 30.03
CA ILE A 24 -10.47 -2.12 29.94
C ILE A 24 -8.95 -1.97 30.07
N GLU A 25 -8.43 -2.16 31.26
CA GLU A 25 -6.98 -2.05 31.54
C GLU A 25 -6.17 -3.05 30.72
N GLY A 26 -5.07 -2.58 30.13
CA GLY A 26 -4.16 -3.41 29.32
C GLY A 26 -4.72 -3.87 27.97
N ALA A 27 -5.85 -3.33 27.53
CA ALA A 27 -6.44 -3.71 26.24
C ALA A 27 -5.81 -2.98 25.04
N PHE A 28 -5.25 -1.78 25.23
CA PHE A 28 -4.64 -0.97 24.19
C PHE A 28 -3.13 -0.88 24.36
N LEU A 29 -2.42 -0.96 23.23
CA LEU A 29 -0.99 -0.65 23.13
C LEU A 29 -0.78 0.42 22.07
N GLU A 30 -0.24 1.56 22.52
CA GLU A 30 -0.01 2.75 21.71
C GLU A 30 1.38 2.74 21.07
N GLY A 31 1.48 3.27 19.84
CA GLY A 31 2.73 3.65 19.21
C GLY A 31 3.72 2.50 19.01
N GLN A 32 3.24 1.28 18.89
CA GLN A 32 4.10 0.10 18.76
C GLN A 32 4.83 0.09 17.42
N THR A 33 6.16 0.03 17.46
CA THR A 33 6.97 -0.33 16.31
C THR A 33 7.08 -1.86 16.25
N LEU A 34 6.35 -2.47 15.32
CA LEU A 34 6.32 -3.93 15.20
C LEU A 34 7.50 -4.44 14.38
N ASN A 35 8.31 -5.28 14.99
CA ASN A 35 9.32 -6.08 14.32
C ASN A 35 8.91 -7.57 14.33
N PRO A 36 8.36 -8.13 13.23
CA PRO A 36 7.92 -9.51 13.18
C PRO A 36 9.04 -10.55 13.36
N ALA A 37 10.29 -10.17 13.24
CA ALA A 37 11.45 -11.04 13.47
C ALA A 37 11.88 -11.05 14.94
N ASP A 38 11.49 -10.06 15.73
CA ASP A 38 11.79 -9.98 17.15
C ASP A 38 10.67 -10.59 18.00
N LYS A 39 11.01 -11.59 18.81
CA LYS A 39 10.06 -12.34 19.63
C LYS A 39 9.44 -11.48 20.74
N ASP A 40 10.18 -10.57 21.31
CA ASP A 40 9.69 -9.71 22.40
C ASP A 40 8.73 -8.64 21.85
N SER A 41 9.05 -8.08 20.69
CA SER A 41 8.15 -7.17 19.97
C SER A 41 6.83 -7.87 19.63
N VAL A 42 6.89 -9.11 19.12
CA VAL A 42 5.70 -9.91 18.80
C VAL A 42 4.91 -10.22 20.06
N LEU A 43 5.55 -10.68 21.14
CA LEU A 43 4.89 -11.02 22.39
C LEU A 43 4.18 -9.82 23.01
N SER A 44 4.83 -8.67 23.04
CA SER A 44 4.23 -7.40 23.48
C SER A 44 2.98 -7.06 22.67
N ALA A 45 3.09 -7.08 21.34
CA ALA A 45 1.97 -6.77 20.46
C ALA A 45 0.78 -7.70 20.65
N VAL A 46 0.99 -9.05 20.68
CA VAL A 46 -0.13 -10.01 20.78
C VAL A 46 -0.70 -10.16 22.19
N SER A 47 -0.18 -9.45 23.16
CA SER A 47 -0.69 -9.43 24.54
C SER A 47 -1.83 -8.42 24.75
N HIS A 48 -2.15 -7.59 23.77
CA HIS A 48 -3.18 -6.57 23.84
C HIS A 48 -4.30 -6.84 22.81
N TRP A 49 -5.47 -6.27 23.02
CA TRP A 49 -6.60 -6.45 22.10
C TRP A 49 -6.50 -5.55 20.88
N ILE A 50 -6.22 -4.28 21.10
CA ILE A 50 -6.01 -3.31 20.02
C ILE A 50 -4.58 -2.79 20.14
N VAL A 51 -3.83 -2.88 19.05
CA VAL A 51 -2.45 -2.40 18.96
C VAL A 51 -2.35 -1.40 17.84
N GLU A 52 -2.01 -0.19 18.21
CA GLU A 52 -1.74 0.87 17.25
C GLU A 52 -0.28 0.80 16.83
N LEU A 53 -0.06 0.64 15.54
CA LEU A 53 1.24 0.72 14.91
C LEU A 53 1.48 2.17 14.51
N GLY A 54 2.27 2.88 15.31
CA GLY A 54 2.64 4.26 15.05
C GLY A 54 3.67 4.37 13.94
N GLU A 55 3.68 5.50 13.24
CA GLU A 55 4.66 5.83 12.22
C GLU A 55 4.84 4.72 11.16
N LEU A 56 3.71 4.17 10.69
CA LEU A 56 3.73 3.11 9.69
C LEU A 56 4.48 3.50 8.41
N ASP A 57 4.53 4.78 8.04
CA ASP A 57 5.30 5.32 6.94
C ASP A 57 6.79 4.95 7.05
N SER A 58 7.36 4.99 8.26
CA SER A 58 8.74 4.54 8.51
C SER A 58 8.92 3.04 8.30
N THR A 59 7.92 2.24 8.61
CA THR A 59 7.90 0.79 8.41
C THR A 59 7.71 0.42 6.94
N PHE A 60 6.88 1.17 6.20
CA PHE A 60 6.65 0.95 4.77
C PHE A 60 7.88 1.23 3.89
N LYS A 61 8.79 2.10 4.34
CA LYS A 61 10.05 2.41 3.64
C LYS A 61 11.13 1.33 3.79
N LYS A 62 10.93 0.34 4.68
CA LYS A 62 11.91 -0.73 4.96
C LYS A 62 11.55 -2.03 4.22
N ALA A 63 12.56 -2.90 4.03
CA ALA A 63 12.40 -4.21 3.37
C ALA A 63 11.40 -5.17 4.05
N ASP A 64 10.86 -4.78 5.20
CA ASP A 64 10.08 -5.65 6.09
C ASP A 64 8.56 -5.60 5.86
N ILE A 65 8.07 -4.80 4.90
CA ILE A 65 6.63 -4.70 4.63
C ILE A 65 5.98 -6.04 4.28
N ALA A 66 6.71 -6.93 3.61
CA ALA A 66 6.21 -8.27 3.30
C ALA A 66 6.00 -9.11 4.56
N GLN A 67 6.90 -8.98 5.54
CA GLN A 67 6.78 -9.63 6.85
C GLN A 67 5.61 -9.03 7.66
N LEU A 68 5.45 -7.71 7.65
CA LEU A 68 4.31 -7.04 8.27
C LEU A 68 2.99 -7.50 7.64
N LYS A 69 2.90 -7.51 6.30
CA LYS A 69 1.72 -8.01 5.57
C LYS A 69 1.38 -9.45 5.94
N ALA A 70 2.38 -10.31 6.07
CA ALA A 70 2.19 -11.69 6.52
C ALA A 70 1.76 -11.76 8.00
N PHE A 71 2.36 -10.92 8.85
CA PHE A 71 2.09 -10.91 10.27
C PHE A 71 0.65 -10.45 10.60
N VAL A 72 0.18 -9.36 10.02
CA VAL A 72 -1.18 -8.83 10.31
C VAL A 72 -2.31 -9.75 9.84
N THR A 73 -2.02 -10.71 8.96
CA THR A 73 -3.01 -11.68 8.45
C THR A 73 -2.97 -13.05 9.14
N LYS A 74 -2.06 -13.26 10.09
CA LYS A 74 -2.02 -14.50 10.86
C LYS A 74 -3.31 -14.66 11.69
N ASN A 75 -3.83 -15.86 11.74
CA ASN A 75 -4.96 -16.24 12.57
C ASN A 75 -4.54 -16.96 13.86
N LYS A 76 -3.26 -17.28 14.00
CA LYS A 76 -2.64 -17.91 15.16
C LYS A 76 -1.31 -17.27 15.48
N ASP A 77 -1.05 -17.10 16.76
CA ASP A 77 0.24 -16.67 17.28
C ASP A 77 0.91 -17.83 18.00
N THR A 78 2.13 -18.15 17.58
CA THR A 78 2.97 -19.16 18.21
C THR A 78 4.10 -18.43 18.91
N VAL A 79 4.07 -18.43 20.22
CA VAL A 79 5.03 -17.74 21.06
C VAL A 79 5.61 -18.66 22.10
N ARG A 80 6.87 -18.49 22.41
CA ARG A 80 7.54 -19.15 23.53
C ARG A 80 7.67 -18.12 24.66
N ARG A 81 6.91 -18.32 25.73
CA ARG A 81 7.02 -17.47 26.92
C ARG A 81 8.39 -17.60 27.55
N PRO A 82 8.89 -16.54 28.23
CA PRO A 82 10.12 -16.63 29.01
C PRO A 82 10.09 -17.87 29.92
N TYR A 83 11.21 -18.57 29.99
CA TYR A 83 11.39 -19.82 30.76
C TYR A 83 10.52 -21.02 30.33
N ALA A 84 9.67 -20.90 29.34
CA ALA A 84 8.91 -22.05 28.85
C ALA A 84 9.78 -23.00 28.02
N ARG A 85 9.60 -24.31 28.21
CA ARG A 85 10.35 -25.34 27.46
C ARG A 85 9.79 -25.56 26.07
N LYS A 86 8.50 -25.23 25.84
CA LYS A 86 7.80 -25.44 24.57
C LYS A 86 7.12 -24.16 24.12
N GLU A 87 6.93 -24.03 22.82
CA GLU A 87 6.10 -22.99 22.24
C GLU A 87 4.62 -23.31 22.51
N SER A 88 3.82 -22.26 22.68
CA SER A 88 2.37 -22.34 22.80
C SER A 88 1.73 -21.59 21.63
N SER A 89 0.69 -22.18 21.07
CA SER A 89 -0.05 -21.58 19.95
C SER A 89 -1.44 -21.16 20.42
N PHE A 90 -1.82 -19.94 20.11
CA PHE A 90 -3.10 -19.35 20.49
C PHE A 90 -3.80 -18.79 19.25
N PRO A 91 -5.14 -18.85 19.15
CA PRO A 91 -5.88 -18.07 18.18
C PRO A 91 -5.57 -16.59 18.38
N ARG A 92 -5.34 -15.86 17.29
CA ARG A 92 -5.10 -14.43 17.38
C ARG A 92 -6.37 -13.71 17.85
N ARG A 93 -6.21 -12.87 18.87
CA ARG A 93 -7.27 -12.00 19.41
C ARG A 93 -6.94 -10.52 19.21
N THR A 94 -5.69 -10.21 18.84
CA THR A 94 -5.21 -8.85 18.62
C THR A 94 -5.68 -8.33 17.28
N VAL A 95 -6.23 -7.13 17.29
CA VAL A 95 -6.53 -6.31 16.11
C VAL A 95 -5.46 -5.25 15.99
N PHE A 96 -4.90 -5.10 14.78
CA PHE A 96 -3.94 -4.05 14.49
C PHE A 96 -4.64 -2.87 13.84
N ALA A 97 -4.28 -1.68 14.28
CA ALA A 97 -4.62 -0.39 13.70
C ALA A 97 -3.35 0.34 13.32
N GLY A 98 -3.40 1.27 12.43
CA GLY A 98 -2.24 2.05 12.02
C GLY A 98 -2.53 3.53 11.98
N THR A 99 -1.51 4.33 12.23
CA THR A 99 -1.55 5.78 12.04
C THR A 99 -0.39 6.22 11.18
N VAL A 100 -0.66 7.11 10.23
CA VAL A 100 0.35 7.75 9.37
C VAL A 100 0.04 9.24 9.26
N ASN A 101 1.09 10.02 9.03
CA ASN A 101 0.94 11.47 8.82
C ASN A 101 0.96 11.81 7.33
N ASP A 102 1.64 11.01 6.53
CA ASP A 102 1.69 11.20 5.09
C ASP A 102 0.44 10.63 4.41
N PHE A 103 -0.18 11.41 3.53
CA PHE A 103 -1.32 10.95 2.73
C PHE A 103 -0.91 9.79 1.82
N GLN A 104 0.24 9.89 1.16
CA GLN A 104 0.79 8.83 0.31
C GLN A 104 1.78 7.99 1.09
N PHE A 105 1.39 6.81 1.53
CA PHE A 105 2.21 5.92 2.35
C PHE A 105 2.33 4.48 1.81
N LEU A 106 1.53 4.10 0.82
CA LEU A 106 1.55 2.76 0.23
C LEU A 106 2.60 2.67 -0.88
N HIS A 107 3.69 1.95 -0.63
CA HIS A 107 4.81 1.81 -1.59
C HIS A 107 4.70 0.59 -2.51
N ASP A 108 3.84 -0.37 -2.19
CA ASP A 108 3.76 -1.63 -2.94
C ASP A 108 2.46 -1.67 -3.75
N ILE A 109 2.58 -1.91 -5.04
CA ILE A 109 1.44 -2.04 -5.96
C ILE A 109 0.58 -3.26 -5.62
N THR A 110 1.15 -4.24 -4.88
CA THR A 110 0.50 -5.52 -4.59
C THR A 110 0.24 -5.72 -3.10
N GLY A 111 -0.86 -6.40 -2.78
CA GLY A 111 -1.13 -6.82 -1.41
C GLY A 111 -1.65 -5.74 -0.47
N ASN A 112 -2.04 -4.58 -0.98
CA ASN A 112 -2.59 -3.47 -0.18
C ASN A 112 -3.97 -3.76 0.42
N ARG A 113 -4.67 -4.81 -0.03
CA ARG A 113 -5.95 -5.27 0.54
C ARG A 113 -5.92 -5.54 2.05
N ARG A 114 -4.74 -5.53 2.65
CA ARG A 114 -4.55 -5.69 4.10
C ARG A 114 -4.63 -4.39 4.86
N PHE A 115 -4.45 -3.27 4.18
CA PHE A 115 -4.48 -1.94 4.74
C PHE A 115 -5.73 -1.24 4.25
N TRP A 116 -6.53 -0.74 5.17
CA TRP A 116 -7.78 -0.04 4.90
C TRP A 116 -7.59 1.41 5.27
N PRO A 117 -7.07 2.23 4.34
CA PRO A 117 -6.79 3.63 4.61
C PRO A 117 -8.09 4.41 4.78
N ILE A 118 -8.09 5.31 5.74
CA ILE A 118 -9.15 6.29 5.99
C ILE A 118 -8.45 7.63 6.15
N ASP A 119 -8.78 8.56 5.27
CA ASP A 119 -8.29 9.93 5.37
C ASP A 119 -9.09 10.70 6.41
N VAL A 120 -8.38 11.43 7.29
CA VAL A 120 -8.95 12.08 8.46
C VAL A 120 -8.44 13.51 8.55
N ASP A 121 -9.35 14.47 8.36
CA ASP A 121 -9.07 15.89 8.57
C ASP A 121 -9.11 16.27 10.05
N SER A 122 -10.09 15.74 10.78
CA SER A 122 -10.25 15.97 12.21
C SER A 122 -11.07 14.85 12.85
N ILE A 123 -10.81 14.56 14.12
CA ILE A 123 -11.61 13.62 14.91
C ILE A 123 -12.21 14.39 16.09
N THR A 124 -13.53 14.51 16.11
CA THR A 124 -14.25 15.01 17.27
C THR A 124 -14.61 13.84 18.17
N MET A 125 -13.99 13.79 19.34
CA MET A 125 -14.29 12.75 20.33
C MET A 125 -15.56 13.12 21.10
N ASP A 126 -16.57 12.27 21.01
CA ASP A 126 -17.74 12.39 21.89
C ASP A 126 -17.41 11.76 23.24
N LEU A 127 -17.16 12.59 24.22
CA LEU A 127 -16.85 12.17 25.60
C LEU A 127 -18.04 11.54 26.31
N THR A 128 -19.24 11.62 25.74
CA THR A 128 -20.47 11.02 26.31
C THR A 128 -20.75 9.64 25.75
N LEU A 129 -19.96 9.17 24.76
CA LEU A 129 -20.15 7.88 24.15
C LEU A 129 -19.92 6.74 25.16
N ASP A 130 -20.95 5.92 25.34
CA ASP A 130 -20.85 4.71 26.15
C ASP A 130 -20.19 3.58 25.36
N TYR A 131 -18.91 3.37 25.59
CA TYR A 131 -18.15 2.31 24.90
C TYR A 131 -18.61 0.90 25.30
N GLN A 132 -19.21 0.71 26.49
CA GLN A 132 -19.78 -0.59 26.84
C GLN A 132 -21.01 -0.90 25.99
N GLN A 133 -21.86 0.09 25.78
CA GLN A 133 -23.02 -0.04 24.89
C GLN A 133 -22.59 -0.27 23.45
N LEU A 134 -21.56 0.44 22.96
CA LEU A 134 -20.98 0.21 21.64
C LEU A 134 -20.53 -1.25 21.45
N TRP A 135 -19.79 -1.79 22.42
CA TRP A 135 -19.34 -3.18 22.34
C TRP A 135 -20.48 -4.19 22.50
N ALA A 136 -21.53 -3.87 23.25
CA ALA A 136 -22.73 -4.70 23.35
C ALA A 136 -23.46 -4.77 21.99
N GLU A 137 -23.55 -3.67 21.25
CA GLU A 137 -24.10 -3.65 19.90
C GLU A 137 -23.25 -4.46 18.92
N VAL A 138 -21.93 -4.26 18.91
CA VAL A 138 -20.98 -5.04 18.09
C VAL A 138 -21.09 -6.53 18.38
N LYS A 139 -21.26 -6.92 19.65
CA LYS A 139 -21.49 -8.31 20.02
C LYS A 139 -22.78 -8.86 19.42
N THR A 140 -23.86 -8.08 19.40
CA THR A 140 -25.12 -8.48 18.77
C THR A 140 -24.95 -8.72 17.27
N TRP A 141 -24.21 -7.85 16.55
CA TRP A 141 -23.89 -8.05 15.15
C TRP A 141 -23.07 -9.32 14.91
N TYR A 142 -22.06 -9.57 15.75
CA TYR A 142 -21.25 -10.77 15.66
C TYR A 142 -22.09 -12.05 15.87
N GLU A 143 -22.98 -12.06 16.87
CA GLU A 143 -23.85 -13.20 17.18
C GLU A 143 -24.92 -13.42 16.10
N SER A 144 -25.35 -12.37 15.40
CA SER A 144 -26.24 -12.47 14.23
C SER A 144 -25.55 -12.96 12.96
N GLY A 145 -24.23 -13.15 12.99
CA GLY A 145 -23.45 -13.65 11.86
C GLY A 145 -23.02 -12.59 10.86
N GLU A 146 -23.00 -11.30 11.28
CA GLU A 146 -22.45 -10.22 10.48
C GLU A 146 -21.00 -10.54 10.06
N LYS A 147 -20.68 -10.26 8.80
CA LYS A 147 -19.37 -10.61 8.25
C LYS A 147 -18.34 -9.55 8.61
N TRP A 148 -17.30 -9.94 9.30
CA TRP A 148 -16.15 -9.11 9.69
C TRP A 148 -15.05 -8.99 8.61
N PHE A 149 -15.30 -9.54 7.42
CA PHE A 149 -14.36 -9.51 6.28
C PHE A 149 -15.05 -8.99 5.03
N LEU A 150 -14.28 -8.31 4.18
CA LEU A 150 -14.78 -7.72 2.95
C LEU A 150 -15.15 -8.80 1.93
N ASN A 151 -16.28 -8.64 1.29
CA ASN A 151 -16.66 -9.41 0.11
C ASN A 151 -15.86 -8.95 -1.13
N LYS A 152 -16.08 -9.61 -2.28
CA LYS A 152 -15.31 -9.30 -3.48
C LYS A 152 -15.53 -7.87 -3.97
N GLN A 153 -16.77 -7.39 -3.98
CA GLN A 153 -17.11 -6.04 -4.44
C GLN A 153 -16.49 -4.98 -3.52
N GLU A 154 -16.60 -5.17 -2.22
CA GLU A 154 -15.99 -4.27 -1.21
C GLU A 154 -14.47 -4.25 -1.34
N LEU A 155 -13.85 -5.41 -1.63
CA LEU A 155 -12.42 -5.50 -1.84
C LEU A 155 -11.98 -4.78 -3.12
N ASP A 156 -12.77 -4.85 -4.19
CA ASP A 156 -12.49 -4.14 -5.44
C ASP A 156 -12.64 -2.62 -5.22
N ASN A 157 -13.66 -2.19 -4.49
CA ASN A 157 -13.83 -0.78 -4.09
C ASN A 157 -12.67 -0.29 -3.22
N LEU A 158 -12.23 -1.09 -2.23
CA LEU A 158 -11.07 -0.77 -1.41
C LEU A 158 -9.80 -0.62 -2.24
N ASN A 159 -9.55 -1.52 -3.19
CA ASN A 159 -8.39 -1.45 -4.05
C ASN A 159 -8.39 -0.16 -4.88
N GLN A 160 -9.53 0.21 -5.45
CA GLN A 160 -9.68 1.45 -6.21
C GLN A 160 -9.47 2.68 -5.31
N TYR A 161 -10.09 2.71 -4.14
CA TYR A 161 -9.93 3.79 -3.16
C TYR A 161 -8.48 3.92 -2.68
N SER A 162 -7.79 2.80 -2.49
CA SER A 162 -6.40 2.78 -2.00
C SER A 162 -5.38 3.33 -3.01
N GLU A 163 -5.74 3.50 -4.28
CA GLU A 163 -4.83 4.03 -5.30
C GLU A 163 -4.37 5.45 -5.00
N GLN A 164 -5.22 6.29 -4.42
CA GLN A 164 -4.85 7.68 -4.05
C GLN A 164 -3.79 7.76 -2.95
N PHE A 165 -3.65 6.72 -2.13
CA PHE A 165 -2.66 6.64 -1.05
C PHE A 165 -1.33 6.01 -1.49
N MET A 166 -1.20 5.66 -2.78
CA MET A 166 0.05 5.14 -3.31
C MET A 166 1.08 6.26 -3.41
N VAL A 167 2.29 5.95 -2.97
CA VAL A 167 3.44 6.84 -3.17
C VAL A 167 3.75 6.90 -4.66
N ASN A 168 3.85 8.09 -5.19
CA ASN A 168 4.28 8.30 -6.57
C ASN A 168 5.70 7.79 -6.75
N ASP A 169 5.85 6.85 -7.66
CA ASP A 169 7.13 6.26 -8.01
C ASP A 169 7.59 6.82 -9.35
N PRO A 170 8.72 7.54 -9.40
CA PRO A 170 9.18 8.17 -10.63
C PRO A 170 9.34 7.20 -11.81
N ASP A 171 9.79 5.97 -11.56
CA ASP A 171 9.94 4.96 -12.62
C ASP A 171 8.57 4.54 -13.17
N ILE A 172 7.55 4.45 -12.30
CA ILE A 172 6.17 4.11 -12.70
C ILE A 172 5.50 5.30 -13.39
N GLU A 173 5.70 6.52 -12.91
CA GLU A 173 5.21 7.72 -13.60
C GLU A 173 5.80 7.83 -15.01
N ALA A 174 7.11 7.66 -15.15
CA ALA A 174 7.77 7.62 -16.45
C ALA A 174 7.20 6.52 -17.35
N LEU A 175 6.92 5.33 -16.78
CA LEU A 175 6.28 4.24 -17.52
C LEU A 175 4.90 4.64 -18.04
N LEU A 176 4.06 5.25 -17.22
CA LEU A 176 2.68 5.63 -17.59
C LEU A 176 2.65 6.79 -18.59
N VAL A 177 3.63 7.70 -18.52
CA VAL A 177 3.79 8.79 -19.50
C VAL A 177 4.23 8.25 -20.86
N ASN A 178 5.18 7.30 -20.88
CA ASN A 178 5.73 6.76 -22.13
C ASN A 178 4.84 5.66 -22.74
N TYR A 179 4.03 5.00 -21.94
CA TYR A 179 3.14 3.92 -22.39
C TYR A 179 1.71 4.18 -21.88
N PRO A 180 0.80 4.73 -22.71
CA PRO A 180 -0.58 5.03 -22.32
C PRO A 180 -1.42 3.74 -22.23
N PHE A 181 -1.42 3.09 -21.09
CA PHE A 181 -2.14 1.83 -20.86
C PHE A 181 -3.66 1.98 -20.87
N THR A 182 -4.18 3.14 -20.46
CA THR A 182 -5.62 3.39 -20.33
C THR A 182 -6.31 3.38 -21.69
N GLY A 183 -7.31 2.51 -21.85
CA GLY A 183 -8.03 2.37 -23.11
C GLY A 183 -7.25 1.70 -24.24
N CYS A 184 -6.08 1.16 -23.95
CA CYS A 184 -5.23 0.51 -24.95
C CYS A 184 -5.84 -0.81 -25.43
N THR A 185 -5.96 -0.97 -26.75
CA THR A 185 -6.41 -2.20 -27.41
C THR A 185 -5.30 -2.87 -28.23
N GLN A 186 -4.23 -2.16 -28.52
CA GLN A 186 -3.11 -2.64 -29.34
C GLN A 186 -1.87 -2.84 -28.45
N TRP A 187 -1.35 -4.06 -28.43
CA TRP A 187 -0.28 -4.49 -27.55
C TRP A 187 0.89 -5.06 -28.32
N LYS A 188 2.12 -4.65 -27.98
CA LYS A 188 3.34 -5.26 -28.49
C LYS A 188 4.19 -5.87 -27.38
N PRO A 189 4.89 -6.99 -27.63
CA PRO A 189 5.80 -7.58 -26.66
C PRO A 189 7.17 -6.93 -26.71
N GLU A 190 7.59 -6.26 -25.63
CA GLU A 190 8.92 -5.62 -25.49
C GLU A 190 9.76 -6.27 -24.39
N LEU A 191 11.09 -6.25 -24.58
CA LEU A 191 12.04 -6.68 -23.56
C LEU A 191 12.15 -5.62 -22.47
N MET A 192 12.31 -6.03 -21.21
CA MET A 192 12.45 -5.10 -20.08
C MET A 192 13.60 -4.10 -20.27
N ARG A 193 14.73 -4.54 -20.86
CA ARG A 193 15.86 -3.63 -21.15
C ARG A 193 15.49 -2.49 -22.10
N ASP A 194 14.63 -2.78 -23.09
CA ASP A 194 14.22 -1.78 -24.08
C ASP A 194 13.21 -0.81 -23.47
N ILE A 195 12.30 -1.32 -22.61
CA ILE A 195 11.41 -0.50 -21.79
C ILE A 195 12.23 0.42 -20.88
N CYS A 196 13.21 -0.10 -20.13
CA CYS A 196 14.07 0.71 -19.27
C CYS A 196 14.83 1.79 -20.06
N ARG A 197 15.29 1.47 -21.27
CA ARG A 197 15.95 2.46 -22.15
C ARG A 197 15.00 3.58 -22.56
N CYS A 198 13.75 3.26 -22.90
CA CYS A 198 12.73 4.28 -23.19
C CYS A 198 12.42 5.18 -21.98
N LEU A 199 12.59 4.66 -20.77
CA LEU A 199 12.40 5.39 -19.51
C LEU A 199 13.68 6.13 -19.05
N PHE A 200 14.76 6.12 -19.83
CA PHE A 200 16.07 6.69 -19.47
C PHE A 200 16.67 6.08 -18.20
N ILE A 201 16.37 4.80 -17.93
CA ILE A 201 16.93 4.06 -16.80
C ILE A 201 18.12 3.25 -17.29
N ASP A 202 19.31 3.78 -17.06
CA ASP A 202 20.57 3.10 -17.36
C ASP A 202 20.92 2.13 -16.22
N ASN A 203 21.31 0.89 -16.55
CA ASN A 203 21.69 -0.13 -15.57
C ASN A 203 20.65 -0.40 -14.48
N PRO A 204 19.42 -0.79 -14.84
CA PRO A 204 18.35 -0.99 -13.86
C PRO A 204 18.70 -2.09 -12.87
N THR A 205 18.45 -1.85 -11.58
CA THR A 205 18.57 -2.86 -10.54
C THR A 205 17.52 -3.95 -10.71
N LYS A 206 17.76 -5.11 -10.13
CA LYS A 206 16.77 -6.22 -10.10
C LYS A 206 15.46 -5.79 -9.44
N ALA A 207 15.53 -4.94 -8.40
CA ALA A 207 14.35 -4.42 -7.74
C ALA A 207 13.52 -3.51 -8.66
N GLN A 208 14.17 -2.60 -9.40
CA GLN A 208 13.51 -1.73 -10.38
C GLN A 208 12.87 -2.53 -11.51
N THR A 209 13.57 -3.49 -12.09
CA THR A 209 13.02 -4.34 -13.15
C THR A 209 11.81 -5.15 -12.68
N MET A 210 11.83 -5.68 -11.45
CA MET A 210 10.68 -6.37 -10.87
C MET A 210 9.50 -5.43 -10.62
N LYS A 211 9.77 -4.22 -10.12
CA LYS A 211 8.76 -3.19 -9.89
C LYS A 211 8.07 -2.80 -11.20
N LEU A 212 8.83 -2.47 -12.23
CA LEU A 212 8.30 -2.16 -13.57
C LEU A 212 7.51 -3.34 -14.16
N ALA A 213 7.99 -4.56 -14.04
CA ALA A 213 7.28 -5.75 -14.52
C ALA A 213 5.91 -5.93 -13.82
N ASN A 214 5.85 -5.68 -12.51
CA ASN A 214 4.60 -5.73 -11.75
C ASN A 214 3.65 -4.60 -12.16
N ALA A 215 4.17 -3.39 -12.37
CA ALA A 215 3.39 -2.25 -12.84
C ALA A 215 2.80 -2.55 -14.23
N ILE A 216 3.61 -2.97 -15.19
CA ILE A 216 3.15 -3.34 -16.54
C ILE A 216 2.06 -4.40 -16.46
N ARG A 217 2.25 -5.45 -15.63
CA ARG A 217 1.26 -6.51 -15.48
C ARG A 217 -0.06 -6.01 -14.86
N LYS A 218 0.00 -5.05 -13.95
CA LYS A 218 -1.20 -4.39 -13.41
C LYS A 218 -1.95 -3.64 -14.51
N TYR A 219 -1.26 -2.81 -15.26
CA TYR A 219 -1.87 -1.91 -16.22
C TYR A 219 -2.24 -2.56 -17.57
N ASN A 220 -1.64 -3.68 -17.92
CA ASN A 220 -1.96 -4.43 -19.14
C ASN A 220 -3.08 -5.49 -18.94
N GLY A 221 -3.86 -5.40 -17.87
CA GLY A 221 -4.94 -6.35 -17.58
C GLY A 221 -4.47 -7.74 -17.15
N GLY A 222 -3.25 -7.86 -16.62
CA GLY A 222 -2.71 -9.12 -16.11
C GLY A 222 -2.12 -10.04 -17.19
N GLN A 223 -1.83 -9.53 -18.39
CA GLN A 223 -1.23 -10.32 -19.47
C GLN A 223 0.12 -10.91 -19.04
N LYS A 224 0.29 -12.21 -19.32
CA LYS A 224 1.50 -12.94 -18.93
C LYS A 224 2.66 -12.56 -19.86
N THR A 225 3.86 -12.47 -19.28
CA THR A 225 5.11 -12.28 -20.03
C THR A 225 5.34 -13.40 -21.04
N GLN A 226 5.69 -13.07 -22.26
CA GLN A 226 6.09 -14.01 -23.29
C GLN A 226 7.55 -14.39 -23.11
N LYS A 227 7.87 -15.68 -23.10
CA LYS A 227 9.26 -16.18 -23.03
C LYS A 227 9.97 -15.96 -24.36
N SER A 228 11.21 -15.51 -24.33
CA SER A 228 12.11 -15.46 -25.49
C SER A 228 13.54 -15.85 -25.10
N ASN A 229 14.38 -16.14 -26.09
CA ASN A 229 15.80 -16.45 -25.86
C ASN A 229 16.61 -15.30 -25.26
N GLN A 230 16.08 -14.07 -25.33
CA GLN A 230 16.71 -12.85 -24.82
C GLN A 230 16.11 -12.39 -23.47
N GLY A 231 15.21 -13.18 -22.88
CA GLY A 231 14.50 -12.85 -21.64
C GLY A 231 12.98 -12.77 -21.82
N GLY A 232 12.27 -12.39 -20.75
CA GLY A 232 10.83 -12.21 -20.79
C GLY A 232 10.43 -10.92 -21.52
N ARG A 233 9.47 -11.03 -22.43
CA ARG A 233 8.85 -9.89 -23.09
C ARG A 233 7.56 -9.52 -22.42
N HIS A 234 7.41 -8.25 -22.07
CA HIS A 234 6.22 -7.69 -21.43
C HIS A 234 5.33 -7.05 -22.47
N PHE A 235 4.02 -7.23 -22.35
CA PHE A 235 3.08 -6.57 -23.25
C PHE A 235 2.85 -5.14 -22.81
N VAL A 236 3.23 -4.20 -23.67
CA VAL A 236 3.05 -2.76 -23.51
C VAL A 236 2.21 -2.19 -24.67
N PRO A 237 1.61 -1.00 -24.54
CA PRO A 237 0.88 -0.35 -25.62
C PRO A 237 1.74 -0.21 -26.88
N ASP A 238 1.19 -0.59 -28.02
CA ASP A 238 1.84 -0.41 -29.33
C ASP A 238 1.58 1.02 -29.83
N LEU A 239 2.51 1.93 -29.55
CA LEU A 239 2.39 3.34 -29.90
C LEU A 239 2.34 3.57 -31.43
N ASP A 240 3.04 2.74 -32.18
CA ASP A 240 3.05 2.84 -33.66
C ASP A 240 1.67 2.48 -34.23
N ALA A 241 1.06 1.39 -33.75
CA ALA A 241 -0.27 1.00 -34.14
C ALA A 241 -1.35 1.98 -33.67
N ILE A 242 -1.21 2.54 -32.45
CA ILE A 242 -2.13 3.55 -31.89
C ILE A 242 -2.07 4.85 -32.70
N ASN A 243 -0.89 5.33 -33.06
CA ASN A 243 -0.68 6.56 -33.85
C ASN A 243 -1.25 6.39 -35.28
N LEU A 244 -1.01 5.23 -35.90
CA LEU A 244 -1.59 4.91 -37.21
C LEU A 244 -3.13 4.90 -37.16
N ALA A 245 -3.73 4.31 -36.14
CA ALA A 245 -5.17 4.29 -35.97
C ALA A 245 -5.80 5.67 -35.70
N SER A 246 -5.02 6.57 -35.07
CA SER A 246 -5.42 7.94 -34.73
C SER A 246 -5.19 8.94 -35.87
N GLY A 247 -4.63 8.52 -37.02
CA GLY A 247 -4.32 9.40 -38.15
C GLY A 247 -3.20 10.40 -37.89
N ILE A 248 -2.42 10.23 -36.80
CA ILE A 248 -1.24 11.05 -36.50
C ILE A 248 -0.07 10.47 -37.27
N ALA A 249 0.39 11.20 -38.31
CA ALA A 249 1.54 10.79 -39.10
C ALA A 249 2.81 10.74 -38.21
N THR A 250 3.38 9.53 -38.09
CA THR A 250 4.71 9.36 -37.45
C THR A 250 5.75 9.97 -38.31
N SER A 251 6.27 11.16 -37.95
CA SER A 251 7.50 11.69 -38.56
C SER A 251 8.66 10.82 -38.09
N THR A 252 9.17 10.04 -39.02
CA THR A 252 10.31 9.14 -38.87
C THR A 252 11.57 9.91 -38.49
N SER A 253 12.36 9.38 -37.58
CA SER A 253 13.75 9.70 -37.25
C SER A 253 14.03 11.09 -36.63
N MET A 254 14.01 11.13 -35.30
CA MET A 254 14.84 12.11 -34.60
C MET A 254 16.07 11.43 -34.01
N SER A 255 17.23 11.77 -34.59
CA SER A 255 18.53 11.63 -33.94
C SER A 255 18.57 12.44 -32.64
N PRO A 256 19.28 12.00 -31.60
CA PRO A 256 19.33 12.75 -30.36
C PRO A 256 20.25 13.96 -30.50
N SER A 257 19.69 15.11 -30.80
CA SER A 257 20.37 16.38 -30.63
C SER A 257 19.68 17.18 -29.52
N GLY A 258 20.41 17.31 -28.43
CA GLY A 258 20.30 18.15 -27.25
C GLY A 258 19.17 19.18 -27.19
N VAL A 259 18.20 18.91 -26.33
CA VAL A 259 17.43 19.97 -25.68
C VAL A 259 17.42 19.65 -24.17
N VAL A 260 18.15 20.49 -23.43
CA VAL A 260 18.13 20.53 -21.97
C VAL A 260 16.79 21.09 -21.54
N PRO A 261 15.98 20.38 -20.69
CA PRO A 261 14.77 20.98 -20.13
C PRO A 261 15.17 22.05 -19.11
N VAL A 262 14.76 23.28 -19.35
CA VAL A 262 14.82 24.38 -18.38
C VAL A 262 13.79 24.10 -17.27
N ALA A 263 14.27 24.02 -16.04
CA ALA A 263 13.41 23.90 -14.85
C ALA A 263 12.49 25.12 -14.72
N PRO A 264 11.22 24.97 -14.36
CA PRO A 264 10.35 26.10 -14.09
C PRO A 264 10.80 26.81 -12.80
N LYS A 265 11.02 28.13 -12.90
CA LYS A 265 11.29 29.01 -11.77
C LYS A 265 10.10 29.03 -10.83
N ALA A 266 10.37 28.77 -9.56
CA ALA A 266 9.42 29.00 -8.48
C ALA A 266 9.03 30.51 -8.45
N GLN A 267 7.75 30.79 -8.62
CA GLN A 267 7.19 32.11 -8.35
C GLN A 267 6.97 32.25 -6.85
N SER A 268 7.74 33.13 -6.24
CA SER A 268 7.53 33.60 -4.89
C SER A 268 6.27 34.48 -4.84
N HIS A 269 5.19 34.00 -4.28
CA HIS A 269 4.10 34.87 -3.83
C HIS A 269 4.39 35.34 -2.40
N GLN A 270 4.86 36.58 -2.31
CA GLN A 270 4.67 37.39 -1.10
C GLN A 270 3.19 37.74 -1.02
N LEU A 271 2.58 37.47 0.11
CA LEU A 271 1.35 38.10 0.55
C LEU A 271 1.49 38.52 2.02
N PHE A 272 1.07 39.71 2.26
CA PHE A 272 1.00 40.48 3.49
C PHE A 272 0.39 39.77 4.70
#